data_ed6691212df3319ed95da6c7a532d4bc
#
_entry.id   ed6691212df3319ed95da6c7a532d4bc
#
_cell.length_a   1.000
_cell.length_b   1.000
_cell.length_c   1.000
_cell.angle_alpha   90.00
_cell.angle_beta   90.00
_cell.angle_gamma   90.00
#
_symmetry.space_group_name_H-M   'P 1'
#
loop_
_entity.id
_entity.type
_entity.pdbx_description
1 polymer ?
#
loop_
_entity_poly.entity_id
_entity_poly.type
_entity_poly.pdbx_seq_one_letter_code
_entity_poly.pdbx_strand_id
1 'polypeptide(L)'
;MVLAVGQEMQIFSSPNLKDWAVESRFGEGQGAHGGVWECPDLFELPVEGTNDKKWVLLCNLNPGGPFGGSATQYFVGSFNGKEFVNESPSKTKWMDWGKDHYATVTWSDAPDNRRIAIAWMSNWQYANDVPTSQYRSPNSVPRDLSLFTVD
;
A
#
# COMPACT_ATOMS: atom_id res chain seq x y z
N MET A 1 -11.19 2.99 -9.50
CA MET A 1 -10.54 1.67 -9.22
C MET A 1 -9.03 1.81 -9.45
N VAL A 2 -8.22 1.19 -8.60
CA VAL A 2 -6.76 1.12 -8.79
C VAL A 2 -6.37 -0.33 -9.04
N LEU A 3 -5.52 -0.57 -10.03
CA LEU A 3 -4.96 -1.88 -10.36
C LEU A 3 -3.44 -1.81 -10.36
N ALA A 4 -2.78 -2.84 -9.83
CA ALA A 4 -1.35 -3.05 -10.01
C ALA A 4 -1.10 -3.81 -11.33
N VAL A 5 -0.18 -3.31 -12.14
CA VAL A 5 0.19 -3.89 -13.44
C VAL A 5 1.71 -3.88 -13.58
N GLY A 6 2.35 -5.02 -13.35
CA GLY A 6 3.81 -5.10 -13.36
C GLY A 6 4.44 -4.28 -12.23
N GLN A 7 5.03 -3.14 -12.54
CA GLN A 7 5.66 -2.22 -11.59
C GLN A 7 5.02 -0.81 -11.64
N GLU A 8 3.76 -0.74 -11.97
CA GLU A 8 2.99 0.50 -11.97
C GLU A 8 1.60 0.29 -11.38
N MET A 9 0.95 1.37 -11.01
CA MET A 9 -0.49 1.43 -10.71
C MET A 9 -1.22 2.09 -11.86
N GLN A 10 -2.37 1.53 -12.24
CA GLN A 10 -3.29 2.14 -13.20
C GLN A 10 -4.57 2.55 -12.49
N ILE A 11 -4.99 3.77 -12.69
CA ILE A 11 -6.23 4.33 -12.13
C ILE A 11 -7.29 4.31 -13.20
N PHE A 12 -8.42 3.73 -12.88
CA PHE A 12 -9.55 3.58 -13.77
C PHE A 12 -10.78 4.28 -13.24
N SER A 13 -11.58 4.86 -14.13
CA SER A 13 -12.94 5.30 -13.85
C SER A 13 -13.98 4.48 -14.64
N SER A 14 -15.18 4.45 -14.11
CA SER A 14 -16.34 3.85 -14.79
C SER A 14 -17.61 4.53 -14.31
N PRO A 15 -18.53 4.88 -15.24
CA PRO A 15 -19.82 5.44 -14.88
C PRO A 15 -20.83 4.38 -14.40
N ASN A 16 -20.57 3.10 -14.63
CA ASN A 16 -21.56 2.03 -14.44
C ASN A 16 -20.94 0.71 -13.92
N LEU A 17 -19.65 0.70 -13.54
CA LEU A 17 -18.88 -0.47 -13.12
C LEU A 17 -18.72 -1.58 -14.19
N LYS A 18 -19.03 -1.28 -15.45
CA LYS A 18 -18.92 -2.19 -16.60
C LYS A 18 -17.95 -1.64 -17.65
N ASP A 19 -18.12 -0.38 -17.99
CA ASP A 19 -17.30 0.29 -19.00
C ASP A 19 -16.20 1.06 -18.27
N TRP A 20 -14.94 0.62 -18.41
CA TRP A 20 -13.80 1.15 -17.69
C TRP A 20 -12.83 1.87 -18.62
N ALA A 21 -12.36 3.03 -18.22
CA ALA A 21 -11.32 3.79 -18.89
C ALA A 21 -10.12 4.01 -17.97
N VAL A 22 -8.91 3.90 -18.52
CA VAL A 22 -7.69 4.29 -17.81
C VAL A 22 -7.64 5.81 -17.74
N GLU A 23 -7.59 6.37 -16.56
CA GLU A 23 -7.45 7.81 -16.33
C GLU A 23 -5.98 8.22 -16.20
N SER A 24 -5.19 7.46 -15.45
CA SER A 24 -3.76 7.76 -15.24
C SER A 24 -2.96 6.52 -14.87
N ARG A 25 -1.62 6.69 -14.88
CA ARG A 25 -0.64 5.70 -14.45
C ARG A 25 0.27 6.33 -13.38
N PHE A 26 0.70 5.53 -12.44
CA PHE A 26 1.59 5.96 -11.35
C PHE A 26 2.68 4.91 -11.11
N GLY A 27 3.89 5.37 -10.83
CA GLY A 27 5.00 4.49 -10.41
C GLY A 27 6.31 4.77 -11.13
N GLU A 28 6.30 5.25 -12.37
CA GLU A 28 7.53 5.52 -13.11
C GLU A 28 8.47 6.46 -12.33
N GLY A 29 9.69 5.98 -12.03
CA GLY A 29 10.69 6.73 -11.28
C GLY A 29 10.36 6.99 -9.80
N GLN A 30 9.33 6.34 -9.24
CA GLN A 30 8.88 6.57 -7.86
C GLN A 30 8.74 5.25 -7.10
N GLY A 31 9.25 5.24 -5.85
CA GLY A 31 9.19 4.05 -5.01
C GLY A 31 10.23 2.99 -5.38
N ALA A 32 10.09 1.81 -4.80
CA ALA A 32 10.94 0.66 -5.06
C ALA A 32 10.41 -0.17 -6.24
N HIS A 33 11.30 -0.58 -7.13
CA HIS A 33 11.01 -1.33 -8.35
C HIS A 33 11.76 -2.68 -8.43
N GLY A 34 12.03 -3.28 -7.26
CA GLY A 34 12.74 -4.57 -7.20
C GLY A 34 11.91 -5.78 -7.63
N GLY A 35 10.61 -5.63 -7.79
CA GLY A 35 9.71 -6.73 -8.09
C GLY A 35 8.34 -6.28 -8.57
N VAL A 36 7.41 -7.22 -8.67
CA VAL A 36 6.02 -6.95 -9.08
C VAL A 36 5.29 -6.16 -7.99
N TRP A 37 4.53 -5.18 -8.40
CA TRP A 37 3.62 -4.41 -7.53
C TRP A 37 2.26 -5.09 -7.42
N GLU A 38 1.74 -5.17 -6.20
CA GLU A 38 0.53 -5.94 -5.90
C GLU A 38 -0.35 -5.26 -4.84
N CYS A 39 -1.57 -5.73 -4.69
CA CYS A 39 -2.53 -5.34 -3.64
C CYS A 39 -2.58 -3.81 -3.41
N PRO A 40 -2.91 -2.99 -4.42
CA PRO A 40 -3.00 -1.55 -4.25
C PRO A 40 -4.20 -1.19 -3.37
N ASP A 41 -4.01 -0.17 -2.54
CA ASP A 41 -5.10 0.45 -1.78
C ASP A 41 -4.94 1.97 -1.79
N LEU A 42 -6.03 2.71 -2.01
CA LEU A 42 -6.02 4.17 -2.13
C LEU A 42 -7.11 4.76 -1.24
N PHE A 43 -6.73 5.54 -0.26
CA PHE A 43 -7.63 6.12 0.73
C PHE A 43 -7.12 7.45 1.28
N GLU A 44 -8.01 8.20 1.92
CA GLU A 44 -7.69 9.47 2.55
C GLU A 44 -7.54 9.31 4.06
N LEU A 45 -6.55 9.99 4.64
CA LEU A 45 -6.35 10.07 6.09
C LEU A 45 -6.26 11.53 6.55
N PRO A 46 -6.77 11.85 7.74
CA PRO A 46 -6.50 13.13 8.37
C PRO A 46 -5.02 13.21 8.80
N VAL A 47 -4.48 14.42 8.76
CA VAL A 47 -3.14 14.71 9.31
C VAL A 47 -3.29 15.19 10.75
N GLU A 48 -2.72 14.47 11.69
CA GLU A 48 -2.83 14.75 13.12
C GLU A 48 -2.36 16.17 13.45
N GLY A 49 -3.10 16.84 14.32
CA GLY A 49 -2.81 18.20 14.76
C GLY A 49 -3.15 19.29 13.73
N THR A 50 -3.77 18.97 12.60
CA THR A 50 -4.20 19.89 11.56
C THR A 50 -5.66 19.66 11.15
N ASN A 51 -6.18 20.49 10.25
CA ASN A 51 -7.46 20.26 9.58
C ASN A 51 -7.28 19.64 8.18
N ASP A 52 -6.05 19.32 7.82
CA ASP A 52 -5.73 18.80 6.49
C ASP A 52 -5.97 17.28 6.41
N LYS A 53 -6.19 16.83 5.18
CA LYS A 53 -6.23 15.43 4.82
C LYS A 53 -5.29 15.17 3.64
N LYS A 54 -4.74 13.98 3.57
CA LYS A 54 -3.89 13.52 2.48
C LYS A 54 -4.36 12.16 2.00
N TRP A 55 -4.13 11.92 0.72
CA TRP A 55 -4.33 10.60 0.14
C TRP A 55 -3.10 9.72 0.36
N VAL A 56 -3.36 8.46 0.64
CA VAL A 56 -2.33 7.43 0.79
C VAL A 56 -2.58 6.35 -0.26
N LEU A 57 -1.55 6.04 -1.03
CA LEU A 57 -1.53 4.91 -1.96
C LEU A 57 -0.60 3.85 -1.38
N LEU A 58 -1.14 2.69 -1.03
CA LEU A 58 -0.35 1.51 -0.63
C LEU A 58 0.02 0.69 -1.86
N CYS A 59 1.19 0.07 -1.80
CA CYS A 59 1.67 -0.85 -2.81
C CYS A 59 2.52 -1.93 -2.16
N ASN A 60 2.14 -3.17 -2.35
CA ASN A 60 2.95 -4.31 -1.96
C ASN A 60 3.87 -4.68 -3.12
N LEU A 61 5.07 -5.18 -2.84
CA LEU A 61 5.99 -5.64 -3.87
C LEU A 61 6.77 -6.88 -3.44
N ASN A 62 7.11 -7.71 -4.43
CA ASN A 62 7.93 -8.90 -4.22
C ASN A 62 8.72 -9.25 -5.49
N PRO A 63 10.07 -9.41 -5.40
CA PRO A 63 10.95 -8.97 -4.32
C PRO A 63 11.12 -7.44 -4.29
N GLY A 64 12.01 -6.94 -3.44
CA GLY A 64 12.39 -5.51 -3.45
C GLY A 64 12.21 -4.79 -2.11
N GLY A 65 11.84 -5.53 -1.07
CA GLY A 65 11.75 -5.00 0.29
C GLY A 65 13.09 -4.49 0.83
N PRO A 66 13.09 -3.63 1.86
CA PRO A 66 14.29 -2.97 2.39
C PRO A 66 15.28 -3.97 3.00
N PHE A 67 14.80 -5.14 3.43
CA PHE A 67 15.62 -6.24 3.95
C PHE A 67 15.58 -7.49 3.05
N GLY A 68 15.18 -7.31 1.79
CA GLY A 68 14.98 -8.38 0.81
C GLY A 68 13.60 -9.02 0.90
N GLY A 69 13.21 -9.72 -0.17
CA GLY A 69 11.91 -10.36 -0.31
C GLY A 69 10.75 -9.38 -0.43
N SER A 70 9.62 -9.76 0.13
CA SER A 70 8.36 -9.01 0.04
C SER A 70 8.28 -7.89 1.08
N ALA A 71 7.57 -6.81 0.75
CA ALA A 71 7.32 -5.67 1.63
C ALA A 71 6.11 -4.84 1.16
N THR A 72 5.67 -3.91 2.01
CA THR A 72 4.65 -2.91 1.69
C THR A 72 5.26 -1.52 1.70
N GLN A 73 5.25 -0.83 0.55
CA GLN A 73 5.58 0.58 0.44
C GLN A 73 4.32 1.44 0.39
N TYR A 74 4.45 2.73 0.68
CA TYR A 74 3.34 3.67 0.57
C TYR A 74 3.80 5.03 0.05
N PHE A 75 2.84 5.76 -0.49
CA PHE A 75 3.01 7.11 -1.00
C PHE A 75 1.96 8.01 -0.36
N VAL A 76 2.35 9.24 -0.04
CA VAL A 76 1.45 10.26 0.50
C VAL A 76 1.37 11.40 -0.50
N GLY A 77 0.16 11.87 -0.75
CA GLY A 77 -0.03 12.92 -1.76
C GLY A 77 -1.46 13.40 -1.87
N SER A 78 -1.81 13.81 -3.08
CA SER A 78 -3.15 14.24 -3.45
C SER A 78 -3.76 13.34 -4.52
N PHE A 79 -5.08 13.26 -4.52
CA PHE A 79 -5.84 12.52 -5.54
C PHE A 79 -7.08 13.34 -5.95
N ASN A 80 -7.23 13.59 -7.24
CA ASN A 80 -8.30 14.41 -7.79
C ASN A 80 -9.47 13.59 -8.38
N GLY A 81 -9.52 12.30 -8.10
CA GLY A 81 -10.49 11.35 -8.68
C GLY A 81 -9.99 10.64 -9.93
N LYS A 82 -8.91 11.12 -10.55
CA LYS A 82 -8.33 10.60 -11.79
C LYS A 82 -6.84 10.34 -11.70
N GLU A 83 -6.11 11.14 -10.97
CA GLU A 83 -4.66 11.12 -10.86
C GLU A 83 -4.21 11.23 -9.41
N PHE A 84 -3.24 10.40 -9.03
CA PHE A 84 -2.54 10.50 -7.75
C PHE A 84 -1.19 11.17 -7.97
N VAL A 85 -0.91 12.22 -7.18
CA VAL A 85 0.35 12.96 -7.19
C VAL A 85 1.07 12.75 -5.86
N ASN A 86 2.23 12.12 -5.89
CA ASN A 86 3.07 11.87 -4.71
C ASN A 86 3.84 13.14 -4.32
N GLU A 87 3.76 13.53 -3.05
CA GLU A 87 4.47 14.72 -2.52
C GLU A 87 5.97 14.50 -2.28
N SER A 88 6.44 13.25 -2.30
CA SER A 88 7.83 12.90 -2.01
C SER A 88 8.37 11.88 -3.02
N PRO A 89 8.44 12.22 -4.33
CA PRO A 89 8.76 11.25 -5.38
C PRO A 89 10.15 10.61 -5.25
N SER A 90 11.10 11.30 -4.64
CA SER A 90 12.47 10.79 -4.43
C SER A 90 12.64 9.91 -3.19
N LYS A 91 11.58 9.70 -2.39
CA LYS A 91 11.65 8.95 -1.13
C LYS A 91 10.77 7.70 -1.19
N THR A 92 11.36 6.53 -0.99
CA THR A 92 10.61 5.31 -0.73
C THR A 92 10.24 5.26 0.75
N LYS A 93 8.95 5.07 1.04
CA LYS A 93 8.43 4.92 2.41
C LYS A 93 7.90 3.51 2.60
N TRP A 94 8.23 2.91 3.74
CA TRP A 94 7.86 1.54 4.08
C TRP A 94 6.85 1.52 5.23
N MET A 95 5.80 0.70 5.10
CA MET A 95 4.79 0.49 6.15
C MET A 95 5.37 -0.20 7.38
N ASP A 96 6.42 -0.98 7.19
CA ASP A 96 7.10 -1.73 8.24
C ASP A 96 8.60 -1.83 7.95
N TRP A 97 9.42 -1.73 8.98
CA TRP A 97 10.87 -1.90 8.90
C TRP A 97 11.32 -3.30 9.34
N GLY A 98 10.39 -4.23 9.53
CA GLY A 98 10.68 -5.65 9.66
C GLY A 98 10.63 -6.36 8.30
N LYS A 99 10.88 -7.67 8.32
CA LYS A 99 10.80 -8.52 7.12
C LYS A 99 9.38 -9.00 6.82
N ASP A 100 8.52 -9.10 7.83
CA ASP A 100 7.28 -9.85 7.79
C ASP A 100 6.06 -8.93 7.79
N HIS A 101 5.92 -8.16 6.70
CA HIS A 101 4.76 -7.28 6.50
C HIS A 101 4.46 -7.15 5.01
N TYR A 102 3.55 -7.97 4.51
CA TYR A 102 3.22 -8.05 3.08
C TYR A 102 1.74 -8.28 2.83
N ALA A 103 1.31 -8.05 1.59
CA ALA A 103 -0.08 -8.18 1.16
C ALA A 103 -1.04 -7.38 2.06
N THR A 104 -0.60 -6.20 2.47
CA THR A 104 -1.35 -5.30 3.36
C THR A 104 -2.66 -4.90 2.71
N VAL A 105 -3.74 -5.02 3.45
CA VAL A 105 -5.07 -4.52 3.11
C VAL A 105 -5.59 -3.66 4.23
N THR A 106 -6.52 -2.74 3.92
CA THR A 106 -7.16 -1.90 4.93
C THR A 106 -8.68 -2.07 4.91
N TRP A 107 -9.32 -1.84 6.05
CA TRP A 107 -10.78 -1.76 6.14
C TRP A 107 -11.26 -0.34 5.89
N SER A 108 -12.21 -0.19 4.95
CA SER A 108 -13.05 1.00 4.82
C SER A 108 -14.23 0.90 5.78
N ASP A 109 -14.81 2.05 6.12
CA ASP A 109 -16.03 2.16 6.95
C ASP A 109 -15.92 1.50 8.33
N ALA A 110 -14.72 1.43 8.89
CA ALA A 110 -14.54 1.02 10.28
C ALA A 110 -15.18 2.06 11.23
N PRO A 111 -15.68 1.64 12.42
CA PRO A 111 -16.20 2.58 13.40
C PRO A 111 -15.24 3.73 13.70
N ASP A 112 -15.80 4.89 14.03
CA ASP A 112 -15.06 6.12 14.37
C ASP A 112 -14.16 6.66 13.25
N ASN A 113 -14.50 6.38 11.99
CA ASN A 113 -13.72 6.74 10.80
C ASN A 113 -12.26 6.25 10.82
N ARG A 114 -12.00 5.19 11.54
CA ARG A 114 -10.68 4.58 11.60
C ARG A 114 -10.32 3.93 10.27
N ARG A 115 -9.03 3.92 9.96
CA ARG A 115 -8.47 3.11 8.88
C ARG A 115 -7.56 2.06 9.50
N ILE A 116 -8.00 0.82 9.46
CA ILE A 116 -7.30 -0.30 10.10
C ILE A 116 -6.64 -1.15 9.04
N ALA A 117 -5.36 -1.45 9.21
CA ALA A 117 -4.58 -2.30 8.32
C ALA A 117 -4.26 -3.65 8.97
N ILE A 118 -4.18 -4.68 8.14
CA ILE A 118 -3.62 -6.00 8.47
C ILE A 118 -2.74 -6.47 7.33
N ALA A 119 -1.70 -7.24 7.65
CA ALA A 119 -0.77 -7.78 6.66
C ALA A 119 -0.48 -9.26 6.91
N TRP A 120 0.01 -9.94 5.91
CA TRP A 120 0.63 -11.25 6.05
C TRP A 120 1.97 -11.10 6.79
N MET A 121 2.08 -11.71 7.95
CA MET A 121 3.29 -11.67 8.78
C MET A 121 4.23 -12.82 8.42
N SER A 122 4.74 -12.76 7.20
CA SER A 122 5.76 -13.66 6.66
C SER A 122 6.48 -12.99 5.48
N ASN A 123 7.42 -13.71 4.85
CA ASN A 123 8.18 -13.21 3.70
C ASN A 123 8.40 -14.34 2.70
N TRP A 124 8.25 -14.05 1.42
CA TRP A 124 8.42 -15.04 0.36
C TRP A 124 9.84 -15.63 0.27
N GLN A 125 10.83 -14.99 0.92
CA GLN A 125 12.18 -15.57 0.99
C GLN A 125 12.25 -16.89 1.76
N TYR A 126 11.32 -17.13 2.69
CA TYR A 126 11.33 -18.33 3.56
C TYR A 126 9.96 -18.88 3.94
N ALA A 127 8.89 -18.32 3.40
CA ALA A 127 7.54 -18.74 3.77
C ALA A 127 7.25 -20.23 3.53
N ASN A 128 7.94 -20.83 2.54
CA ASN A 128 7.83 -22.27 2.26
C ASN A 128 8.66 -23.14 3.20
N ASP A 129 9.64 -22.56 3.89
CA ASP A 129 10.63 -23.28 4.70
C ASP A 129 10.35 -23.16 6.22
N VAL A 130 9.25 -22.49 6.60
CA VAL A 130 8.88 -22.37 8.02
C VAL A 130 8.59 -23.73 8.63
N PRO A 131 9.02 -24.01 9.89
CA PRO A 131 8.98 -25.36 10.48
C PRO A 131 7.61 -25.78 11.01
N THR A 132 6.55 -25.09 10.64
CA THR A 132 5.18 -25.43 11.05
C THR A 132 4.56 -26.46 10.10
N SER A 133 3.86 -27.46 10.65
CA SER A 133 3.24 -28.53 9.87
C SER A 133 1.71 -28.42 9.78
N GLN A 134 1.05 -27.88 10.80
CA GLN A 134 -0.40 -27.77 10.87
C GLN A 134 -0.94 -26.44 10.33
N TYR A 135 -0.14 -25.40 10.36
CA TYR A 135 -0.49 -24.05 9.85
C TYR A 135 0.73 -23.31 9.34
N ARG A 136 0.51 -22.33 8.49
CA ARG A 136 1.51 -21.36 8.00
C ARG A 136 0.84 -20.01 7.84
N SER A 137 1.65 -18.96 7.66
CA SER A 137 1.16 -17.64 7.30
C SER A 137 0.32 -16.96 8.38
N PRO A 138 0.91 -16.56 9.52
CA PRO A 138 0.21 -15.75 10.49
C PRO A 138 -0.10 -14.35 9.93
N ASN A 139 -1.16 -13.73 10.42
CA ASN A 139 -1.43 -12.31 10.15
C ASN A 139 -0.72 -11.42 11.18
N SER A 140 -0.43 -10.18 10.79
CA SER A 140 0.03 -9.15 11.71
C SER A 140 -1.09 -8.80 12.72
N VAL A 141 -0.71 -8.16 13.81
CA VAL A 141 -1.69 -7.44 14.64
C VAL A 141 -2.33 -6.34 13.81
N PRO A 142 -3.67 -6.14 13.84
CA PRO A 142 -4.30 -5.01 13.19
C PRO A 142 -3.73 -3.69 13.71
N ARG A 143 -3.48 -2.75 12.81
CA ARG A 143 -2.89 -1.42 13.11
C ARG A 143 -3.84 -0.33 12.69
N ASP A 144 -4.10 0.60 13.59
CA ASP A 144 -4.78 1.84 13.24
C ASP A 144 -3.82 2.78 12.52
N LEU A 145 -4.23 3.31 11.38
CA LEU A 145 -3.39 4.16 10.56
C LEU A 145 -3.70 5.63 10.80
N SER A 146 -2.68 6.43 10.99
CA SER A 146 -2.75 7.89 11.05
C SER A 146 -1.59 8.52 10.28
N LEU A 147 -1.73 9.79 9.94
CA LEU A 147 -0.66 10.61 9.36
C LEU A 147 -0.27 11.70 10.35
N PHE A 148 1.02 11.92 10.48
CA PHE A 148 1.57 13.04 11.23
C PHE A 148 2.76 13.66 10.49
N THR A 149 3.01 14.93 10.73
CA THR A 149 4.17 15.62 10.18
C THR A 149 5.38 15.34 11.05
N VAL A 150 6.50 15.02 10.41
CA VAL A 150 7.81 14.92 11.06
C VAL A 150 8.64 16.10 10.60
N ASP A 151 9.11 16.92 11.54
CA ASP A 151 10.01 18.05 11.30
C ASP A 151 11.43 17.60 10.91
#